data_0bc6795e682afd9db3e8b4722c1b5440
#
_entry.id   0bc6795e682afd9db3e8b4722c1b5440
#
_cell.length_a   1.000
_cell.length_b   1.000
_cell.length_c   1.000
_cell.angle_alpha   90.00
_cell.angle_beta   90.00
_cell.angle_gamma   90.00
#
_symmetry.space_group_name_H-M   'P 1'
#
loop_
_entity.id
_entity.type
_entity.pdbx_description
1 polymer ?
#
loop_
_entity_poly.entity_id
_entity_poly.type
_entity_poly.pdbx_seq_one_letter_code
_entity_poly.pdbx_strand_id
1 'polypeptide(L)'
;MRRTTRGFTLMEVMVAVSIVALMGTMVAMAFQTGINAKEVVEAEADHYRMLRVAMTRMSREVGSAFVSDRYDGRRYRDQNDRPTNFVGERDRLLFTTFAHQRMYTDAKESDQAVVEYFVETSSERGAKSRQDLKRRVNPNVEGRMDRGGATDVLFEGVKTVEFAYWDSERKEWEDEWDTRRNDQKSKLPTRVRITLVAVDETGKEARYTTQTRLMLNTELPRY
;
A
#
# COMPACT_ATOMS: atom_id res chain seq x y z
N MET A 1 -63.27 7.29 56.13
CA MET A 1 -62.72 6.23 55.31
C MET A 1 -61.25 6.04 55.65
N ARG A 2 -60.88 4.95 56.37
CA ARG A 2 -59.49 4.59 56.62
C ARG A 2 -58.89 3.91 55.41
N ARG A 3 -57.95 4.54 54.73
CA ARG A 3 -57.15 3.91 53.68
C ARG A 3 -56.22 2.90 54.32
N THR A 4 -56.43 1.63 54.09
CA THR A 4 -55.50 0.56 54.46
C THR A 4 -54.29 0.63 53.49
N THR A 5 -53.16 1.11 53.97
CA THR A 5 -51.88 1.01 53.29
C THR A 5 -51.43 -0.45 53.34
N ARG A 6 -51.49 -1.17 52.24
CA ARG A 6 -50.85 -2.50 52.09
C ARG A 6 -49.36 -2.31 51.99
N GLY A 7 -48.60 -2.86 52.89
CA GLY A 7 -47.14 -2.91 52.83
C GLY A 7 -46.66 -3.94 51.80
N PHE A 8 -45.50 -3.74 51.19
CA PHE A 8 -44.87 -4.69 50.30
C PHE A 8 -44.43 -5.97 51.06
N THR A 9 -44.62 -7.12 50.43
CA THR A 9 -44.13 -8.39 50.97
C THR A 9 -42.64 -8.57 50.65
N LEU A 10 -41.88 -9.26 51.48
CA LEU A 10 -40.48 -9.58 51.27
C LEU A 10 -40.28 -10.32 49.95
N MET A 11 -41.21 -11.21 49.60
CA MET A 11 -41.17 -11.98 48.35
C MET A 11 -41.30 -11.05 47.09
N GLU A 12 -42.14 -10.04 47.18
CA GLU A 12 -42.36 -9.10 46.06
C GLU A 12 -41.11 -8.26 45.80
N VAL A 13 -40.40 -7.85 46.84
CA VAL A 13 -39.11 -7.16 46.77
C VAL A 13 -38.04 -8.05 46.19
N MET A 14 -37.95 -9.32 46.62
CA MET A 14 -36.98 -10.28 46.06
C MET A 14 -37.21 -10.53 44.57
N VAL A 15 -38.46 -10.69 44.13
CA VAL A 15 -38.79 -10.87 42.71
C VAL A 15 -38.45 -9.61 41.91
N ALA A 16 -38.78 -8.41 42.43
CA ALA A 16 -38.46 -7.17 41.74
C ALA A 16 -36.92 -6.99 41.56
N VAL A 17 -36.13 -7.24 42.60
CA VAL A 17 -34.67 -7.15 42.56
C VAL A 17 -34.09 -8.19 41.56
N SER A 18 -34.64 -9.42 41.54
CA SER A 18 -34.20 -10.46 40.59
C SER A 18 -34.46 -10.07 39.14
N ILE A 19 -35.62 -9.45 38.84
CA ILE A 19 -35.97 -8.96 37.51
C ILE A 19 -35.02 -7.83 37.11
N VAL A 20 -34.77 -6.86 38.00
CA VAL A 20 -33.84 -5.74 37.74
C VAL A 20 -32.43 -6.26 37.49
N ALA A 21 -31.94 -7.21 38.26
CA ALA A 21 -30.65 -7.81 38.06
C ALA A 21 -30.54 -8.56 36.72
N LEU A 22 -31.57 -9.29 36.32
CA LEU A 22 -31.64 -9.97 35.04
C LEU A 22 -31.64 -8.96 33.87
N MET A 23 -32.43 -7.91 33.99
CA MET A 23 -32.44 -6.85 32.96
C MET A 23 -31.09 -6.14 32.87
N GLY A 24 -30.44 -5.87 34.01
CA GLY A 24 -29.11 -5.28 34.06
C GLY A 24 -28.05 -6.14 33.34
N THR A 25 -28.10 -7.45 33.57
CA THR A 25 -27.16 -8.38 32.88
C THR A 25 -27.42 -8.45 31.39
N MET A 26 -28.69 -8.47 30.94
CA MET A 26 -29.03 -8.44 29.51
C MET A 26 -28.52 -7.16 28.82
N VAL A 27 -28.72 -6.00 29.46
CA VAL A 27 -28.22 -4.73 28.95
C VAL A 27 -26.69 -4.74 28.88
N ALA A 28 -26.00 -5.20 29.91
CA ALA A 28 -24.54 -5.29 29.91
C ALA A 28 -24.02 -6.19 28.77
N MET A 29 -24.65 -7.35 28.56
CA MET A 29 -24.30 -8.26 27.43
C MET A 29 -24.54 -7.60 26.06
N ALA A 30 -25.63 -6.87 25.91
CA ALA A 30 -25.91 -6.15 24.66
C ALA A 30 -24.84 -5.09 24.36
N PHE A 31 -24.43 -4.33 25.36
CA PHE A 31 -23.34 -3.36 25.22
C PHE A 31 -22.02 -4.03 24.87
N GLN A 32 -21.65 -5.12 25.54
CA GLN A 32 -20.42 -5.84 25.26
C GLN A 32 -20.38 -6.38 23.82
N THR A 33 -21.51 -6.94 23.35
CA THR A 33 -21.64 -7.41 21.96
C THR A 33 -21.48 -6.25 20.96
N GLY A 34 -22.07 -5.08 21.28
CA GLY A 34 -21.94 -3.89 20.46
C GLY A 34 -20.51 -3.37 20.36
N ILE A 35 -19.79 -3.35 21.49
CA ILE A 35 -18.37 -2.94 21.51
C ILE A 35 -17.51 -3.90 20.69
N ASN A 36 -17.64 -5.21 20.88
CA ASN A 36 -16.88 -6.20 20.12
C ASN A 36 -17.16 -6.11 18.62
N ALA A 37 -18.43 -5.93 18.23
CA ALA A 37 -18.80 -5.76 16.83
C ALA A 37 -18.18 -4.50 16.23
N LYS A 38 -18.13 -3.40 17.00
CA LYS A 38 -17.49 -2.15 16.57
C LYS A 38 -15.99 -2.34 16.33
N GLU A 39 -15.27 -2.99 17.25
CA GLU A 39 -13.83 -3.24 17.13
C GLU A 39 -13.49 -4.04 15.85
N VAL A 40 -14.26 -5.08 15.55
CA VAL A 40 -14.08 -5.87 14.32
C VAL A 40 -14.28 -5.01 13.07
N VAL A 41 -15.35 -4.20 13.04
CA VAL A 41 -15.65 -3.34 11.89
C VAL A 41 -14.59 -2.25 11.73
N GLU A 42 -14.09 -1.68 12.82
CA GLU A 42 -13.02 -0.65 12.78
C GLU A 42 -11.71 -1.25 12.27
N ALA A 43 -11.31 -2.43 12.74
CA ALA A 43 -10.10 -3.11 12.27
C ALA A 43 -10.17 -3.41 10.76
N GLU A 44 -11.31 -3.92 10.28
CA GLU A 44 -11.52 -4.17 8.85
C GLU A 44 -11.50 -2.86 8.03
N ALA A 45 -12.13 -1.80 8.52
CA ALA A 45 -12.13 -0.49 7.87
C ALA A 45 -10.72 0.11 7.78
N ASP A 46 -9.90 -0.03 8.82
CA ASP A 46 -8.51 0.45 8.82
C ASP A 46 -7.63 -0.34 7.86
N HIS A 47 -7.81 -1.67 7.77
CA HIS A 47 -7.13 -2.49 6.78
C HIS A 47 -7.44 -2.03 5.34
N TYR A 48 -8.70 -1.81 5.01
CA TYR A 48 -9.11 -1.29 3.70
C TYR A 48 -8.61 0.15 3.44
N ARG A 49 -8.52 0.98 4.48
CA ARG A 49 -7.96 2.33 4.37
C ARG A 49 -6.47 2.27 4.01
N MET A 50 -5.68 1.47 4.72
CA MET A 50 -4.25 1.27 4.45
C MET A 50 -4.02 0.73 3.05
N LEU A 51 -4.79 -0.28 2.62
CA LEU A 51 -4.74 -0.82 1.28
C LEU A 51 -4.99 0.25 0.21
N ARG A 52 -6.04 1.06 0.39
CA ARG A 52 -6.38 2.14 -0.53
C ARG A 52 -5.26 3.17 -0.62
N VAL A 53 -4.67 3.54 0.50
CA VAL A 53 -3.52 4.47 0.55
C VAL A 53 -2.33 3.88 -0.20
N ALA A 54 -1.99 2.61 0.02
CA ALA A 54 -0.91 1.91 -0.67
C ALA A 54 -1.13 1.89 -2.19
N MET A 55 -2.30 1.43 -2.64
CA MET A 55 -2.64 1.34 -4.07
C MET A 55 -2.67 2.71 -4.76
N THR A 56 -3.21 3.73 -4.08
CA THR A 56 -3.24 5.11 -4.60
C THR A 56 -1.84 5.68 -4.73
N ARG A 57 -0.98 5.45 -3.72
CA ARG A 57 0.42 5.89 -3.75
C ARG A 57 1.19 5.23 -4.89
N MET A 58 1.10 3.90 -5.01
CA MET A 58 1.72 3.16 -6.11
C MET A 58 1.27 3.69 -7.47
N SER A 59 -0.05 3.86 -7.66
CA SER A 59 -0.61 4.37 -8.92
C SER A 59 -0.10 5.77 -9.26
N ARG A 60 -0.01 6.67 -8.27
CA ARG A 60 0.50 8.04 -8.47
C ARG A 60 1.99 8.04 -8.82
N GLU A 61 2.80 7.30 -8.08
CA GLU A 61 4.25 7.26 -8.28
C GLU A 61 4.60 6.61 -9.63
N VAL A 62 3.95 5.50 -9.98
CA VAL A 62 4.12 4.85 -11.29
C VAL A 62 3.59 5.73 -12.43
N GLY A 63 2.44 6.41 -12.23
CA GLY A 63 1.90 7.32 -13.24
C GLY A 63 2.80 8.51 -13.55
N SER A 64 3.67 8.90 -12.61
CA SER A 64 4.65 9.97 -12.74
C SER A 64 6.06 9.46 -13.06
N ALA A 65 6.20 8.20 -13.45
CA ALA A 65 7.48 7.62 -13.86
C ALA A 65 8.02 8.31 -15.11
N PHE A 66 9.34 8.43 -15.19
CA PHE A 66 10.02 9.04 -16.33
C PHE A 66 11.38 8.39 -16.58
N VAL A 67 11.85 8.56 -17.81
CA VAL A 67 13.22 8.26 -18.22
C VAL A 67 13.77 9.50 -18.93
N SER A 68 15.02 9.85 -18.67
CA SER A 68 15.65 11.03 -19.24
C SER A 68 17.05 10.73 -19.74
N ASP A 69 17.43 11.32 -20.87
CA ASP A 69 18.80 11.31 -21.35
C ASP A 69 19.63 12.52 -20.87
N ARG A 70 19.05 13.36 -20.01
CA ARG A 70 19.72 14.52 -19.37
C ARG A 70 20.63 14.07 -18.24
N TYR A 71 21.77 13.51 -18.60
CA TYR A 71 22.80 13.09 -17.66
C TYR A 71 24.19 13.30 -18.29
N ASP A 72 25.24 13.31 -17.46
CA ASP A 72 26.62 13.40 -17.93
C ASP A 72 27.03 12.08 -18.61
N GLY A 73 27.05 12.06 -19.94
CA GLY A 73 27.46 10.89 -20.74
C GLY A 73 28.92 10.46 -20.55
N ARG A 74 29.77 11.29 -19.88
CA ARG A 74 31.12 10.89 -19.50
C ARG A 74 31.13 10.03 -18.26
N ARG A 75 30.20 10.29 -17.31
CA ARG A 75 30.00 9.55 -16.08
C ARG A 75 29.23 8.25 -16.29
N TYR A 76 28.20 8.31 -17.14
CA TYR A 76 27.25 7.21 -17.40
C TYR A 76 27.41 6.67 -18.82
N ARG A 77 28.47 5.89 -19.04
CA ARG A 77 28.77 5.34 -20.39
C ARG A 77 27.91 4.14 -20.76
N ASP A 78 27.54 3.34 -19.75
CA ASP A 78 26.69 2.16 -19.91
C ASP A 78 25.21 2.55 -19.66
N GLN A 79 24.31 1.95 -20.44
CA GLN A 79 22.87 2.11 -20.26
C GLN A 79 22.40 1.58 -18.88
N ASN A 80 23.06 0.56 -18.36
CA ASN A 80 22.77 0.01 -17.04
C ASN A 80 23.11 0.98 -15.90
N ASP A 81 24.06 1.89 -16.13
CA ASP A 81 24.50 2.86 -15.13
C ASP A 81 23.75 4.20 -15.22
N ARG A 82 22.82 4.36 -16.18
CA ARG A 82 22.03 5.59 -16.31
C ARG A 82 21.31 5.92 -15.02
N PRO A 83 21.21 7.20 -14.63
CA PRO A 83 20.56 7.61 -13.40
C PRO A 83 19.03 7.44 -13.43
N THR A 84 18.44 7.36 -14.63
CA THR A 84 16.99 7.20 -14.80
C THR A 84 16.69 5.99 -15.67
N ASN A 85 15.97 5.03 -15.12
CA ASN A 85 15.50 3.84 -15.82
C ASN A 85 14.13 3.41 -15.28
N PHE A 86 13.47 2.55 -16.03
CA PHE A 86 12.29 1.82 -15.59
C PHE A 86 12.56 0.34 -15.81
N VAL A 87 12.63 -0.40 -14.70
CA VAL A 87 12.92 -1.84 -14.67
C VAL A 87 11.80 -2.51 -13.91
N GLY A 88 10.95 -3.16 -14.64
CA GLY A 88 9.80 -3.88 -14.12
C GLY A 88 9.93 -5.38 -14.36
N GLU A 89 9.81 -6.13 -13.28
CA GLU A 89 9.62 -7.56 -13.25
C GLU A 89 8.18 -7.86 -12.81
N ARG A 90 7.78 -9.11 -12.82
CA ARG A 90 6.43 -9.47 -12.41
C ARG A 90 6.12 -9.16 -10.95
N ASP A 91 7.09 -9.30 -10.06
CA ASP A 91 6.95 -9.13 -8.60
C ASP A 91 7.76 -7.97 -8.02
N ARG A 92 8.48 -7.25 -8.87
CA ARG A 92 9.35 -6.14 -8.50
C ARG A 92 9.29 -5.02 -9.51
N LEU A 93 9.29 -3.77 -9.05
CA LEU A 93 9.25 -2.61 -9.92
C LEU A 93 10.20 -1.53 -9.39
N LEU A 94 11.24 -1.21 -10.16
CA LEU A 94 12.24 -0.18 -9.90
C LEU A 94 12.18 0.89 -10.97
N PHE A 95 11.97 2.15 -10.59
CA PHE A 95 11.81 3.25 -11.55
C PHE A 95 12.15 4.61 -10.95
N THR A 96 12.37 5.59 -11.82
CA THR A 96 12.44 7.00 -11.45
C THR A 96 11.09 7.69 -11.60
N THR A 97 10.75 8.59 -10.66
CA THR A 97 9.46 9.29 -10.63
C THR A 97 9.62 10.75 -10.21
N PHE A 98 8.70 11.61 -10.67
CA PHE A 98 8.52 13.00 -10.20
C PHE A 98 7.56 13.13 -9.01
N ALA A 99 7.06 12.03 -8.46
CA ALA A 99 6.08 12.05 -7.38
C ALA A 99 6.71 12.17 -5.98
N HIS A 100 8.00 12.45 -5.87
CA HIS A 100 8.64 12.63 -4.57
C HIS A 100 8.17 13.95 -3.93
N GLN A 101 7.73 13.86 -2.68
CA GLN A 101 7.32 15.02 -1.89
C GLN A 101 8.34 15.25 -0.78
N ARG A 102 8.92 16.44 -0.75
CA ARG A 102 9.78 16.87 0.34
C ARG A 102 8.97 16.95 1.62
N MET A 103 9.44 16.30 2.68
CA MET A 103 8.79 16.33 3.99
C MET A 103 9.16 17.57 4.81
N TYR A 104 10.29 18.21 4.51
CA TYR A 104 10.80 19.39 5.22
C TYR A 104 11.05 20.52 4.24
N THR A 105 10.72 21.75 4.66
CA THR A 105 10.83 22.95 3.81
C THR A 105 12.27 23.24 3.35
N ASP A 106 13.27 22.89 4.17
CA ASP A 106 14.69 23.14 3.90
C ASP A 106 15.43 21.89 3.37
N ALA A 107 14.73 20.80 3.11
CA ALA A 107 15.34 19.60 2.54
C ALA A 107 15.89 19.93 1.13
N LYS A 108 17.19 19.69 0.94
CA LYS A 108 17.85 19.80 -0.37
C LYS A 108 17.54 18.57 -1.24
N GLU A 109 16.27 18.20 -1.28
CA GLU A 109 15.78 17.07 -2.06
C GLU A 109 15.10 17.57 -3.32
N SER A 110 15.29 16.84 -4.41
CA SER A 110 14.55 17.06 -5.66
C SER A 110 13.10 16.53 -5.52
N ASP A 111 12.22 16.93 -6.43
CA ASP A 111 10.93 16.28 -6.69
C ASP A 111 11.08 14.91 -7.37
N GLN A 112 12.31 14.57 -7.78
CA GLN A 112 12.67 13.30 -8.38
C GLN A 112 13.17 12.33 -7.32
N ALA A 113 12.81 11.06 -7.48
CA ALA A 113 13.36 9.97 -6.68
C ALA A 113 13.38 8.66 -7.46
N VAL A 114 14.26 7.78 -7.05
CA VAL A 114 14.20 6.36 -7.42
C VAL A 114 13.29 5.65 -6.43
N VAL A 115 12.29 4.94 -6.93
CA VAL A 115 11.34 4.17 -6.14
C VAL A 115 11.40 2.70 -6.54
N GLU A 116 11.31 1.83 -5.57
CA GLU A 116 11.25 0.39 -5.75
C GLU A 116 10.15 -0.21 -4.89
N TYR A 117 9.35 -1.09 -5.51
CA TYR A 117 8.32 -1.89 -4.86
C TYR A 117 8.67 -3.38 -4.95
N PHE A 118 8.59 -4.07 -3.82
CA PHE A 118 8.84 -5.50 -3.71
C PHE A 118 8.17 -6.08 -2.46
N VAL A 119 8.01 -7.40 -2.43
CA VAL A 119 7.51 -8.12 -1.25
C VAL A 119 8.67 -8.78 -0.55
N GLU A 120 8.73 -8.64 0.76
CA GLU A 120 9.74 -9.28 1.60
C GLU A 120 9.13 -9.76 2.92
N THR A 121 9.72 -10.82 3.47
CA THR A 121 9.30 -11.34 4.79
C THR A 121 9.45 -10.27 5.87
N SER A 122 8.42 -10.14 6.72
CA SER A 122 8.42 -9.20 7.83
C SER A 122 9.61 -9.43 8.77
N SER A 123 10.24 -8.34 9.19
CA SER A 123 11.32 -8.38 10.18
C SER A 123 10.82 -8.28 11.63
N GLU A 124 9.51 -8.16 11.85
CA GLU A 124 8.93 -8.03 13.18
C GLU A 124 8.99 -9.33 13.99
N ARG A 125 9.27 -9.20 15.28
CA ARG A 125 9.25 -10.34 16.22
C ARG A 125 7.84 -10.93 16.31
N GLY A 126 7.70 -12.20 15.93
CA GLY A 126 6.43 -12.93 15.97
C GLY A 126 5.74 -13.07 14.61
N ALA A 127 6.11 -12.29 13.61
CA ALA A 127 5.55 -12.33 12.26
C ALA A 127 6.31 -13.28 11.30
N LYS A 128 6.80 -14.42 11.80
CA LYS A 128 7.76 -15.31 11.09
C LYS A 128 7.34 -15.78 9.67
N SER A 129 6.09 -15.63 9.29
CA SER A 129 5.58 -16.07 7.99
C SER A 129 4.85 -14.95 7.23
N ARG A 130 4.73 -13.75 7.83
CA ARG A 130 4.05 -12.64 7.18
C ARG A 130 4.97 -12.02 6.14
N GLN A 131 4.45 -11.77 4.97
CA GLN A 131 5.10 -10.99 3.93
C GLN A 131 4.48 -9.59 3.90
N ASP A 132 5.33 -8.60 3.69
CA ASP A 132 4.93 -7.20 3.64
C ASP A 132 5.34 -6.59 2.30
N LEU A 133 4.48 -5.75 1.74
CA LEU A 133 4.82 -4.92 0.60
C LEU A 133 5.71 -3.78 1.09
N LYS A 134 6.94 -3.75 0.58
CA LYS A 134 7.92 -2.74 0.89
C LYS A 134 8.07 -1.73 -0.23
N ARG A 135 8.39 -0.52 0.17
CA ARG A 135 8.73 0.58 -0.70
C ARG A 135 10.10 1.12 -0.30
N ARG A 136 11.05 1.06 -1.21
CA ARG A 136 12.33 1.75 -1.08
C ARG A 136 12.26 3.06 -1.85
N VAL A 137 12.72 4.16 -1.26
CA VAL A 137 12.82 5.46 -1.91
C VAL A 137 14.21 6.04 -1.72
N ASN A 138 14.81 6.47 -2.82
CA ASN A 138 16.08 7.15 -2.82
C ASN A 138 15.93 8.52 -3.52
N PRO A 139 15.98 9.64 -2.80
CA PRO A 139 15.89 10.98 -3.38
C PRO A 139 17.15 11.38 -4.17
N ASN A 140 18.24 10.62 -4.06
CA ASN A 140 19.44 10.83 -4.85
C ASN A 140 19.37 10.02 -6.16
N VAL A 141 18.95 10.67 -7.23
CA VAL A 141 18.80 10.06 -8.56
C VAL A 141 20.18 9.90 -9.26
N GLU A 142 21.22 10.61 -8.84
CA GLU A 142 22.54 10.55 -9.48
C GLU A 142 23.37 9.29 -9.14
N GLY A 143 22.87 8.46 -8.23
CA GLY A 143 23.48 7.22 -7.83
C GLY A 143 23.03 6.01 -8.64
N ARG A 144 23.54 4.84 -8.27
CA ARG A 144 23.00 3.57 -8.77
C ARG A 144 21.58 3.36 -8.25
N MET A 145 20.66 3.07 -9.14
CA MET A 145 19.22 2.90 -8.81
C MET A 145 18.97 1.73 -7.85
N ASP A 146 19.80 0.69 -7.92
CA ASP A 146 19.67 -0.53 -7.09
C ASP A 146 20.21 -0.36 -5.66
N ARG A 147 20.79 0.81 -5.30
CA ARG A 147 21.43 1.04 -4.01
C ARG A 147 20.93 2.29 -3.32
N GLY A 148 21.06 2.27 -1.98
CA GLY A 148 20.75 3.41 -1.13
C GLY A 148 19.26 3.67 -0.97
N GLY A 149 18.94 4.77 -0.28
CA GLY A 149 17.58 5.14 0.08
C GLY A 149 17.08 4.50 1.36
N ALA A 150 15.87 4.84 1.76
CA ALA A 150 15.15 4.29 2.90
C ALA A 150 14.09 3.29 2.43
N THR A 151 13.90 2.23 3.20
CA THR A 151 12.88 1.21 2.93
C THR A 151 11.85 1.22 4.04
N ASP A 152 10.59 1.41 3.67
CA ASP A 152 9.45 1.43 4.57
C ASP A 152 8.47 0.31 4.21
N VAL A 153 7.72 -0.17 5.21
CA VAL A 153 6.57 -1.06 4.98
C VAL A 153 5.43 -0.19 4.46
N LEU A 154 4.96 -0.49 3.25
CA LEU A 154 3.84 0.21 2.64
C LEU A 154 2.50 -0.43 2.99
N PHE A 155 2.47 -1.76 3.07
CA PHE A 155 1.30 -2.53 3.46
C PHE A 155 1.70 -3.89 4.02
N GLU A 156 1.09 -4.28 5.13
CA GLU A 156 1.35 -5.54 5.82
C GLU A 156 0.42 -6.66 5.35
N GLY A 157 0.85 -7.91 5.50
CA GLY A 157 0.01 -9.07 5.19
C GLY A 157 -0.26 -9.23 3.69
N VAL A 158 0.80 -9.18 2.87
CA VAL A 158 0.74 -9.38 1.42
C VAL A 158 1.19 -10.79 1.06
N LYS A 159 0.42 -11.49 0.25
CA LYS A 159 0.84 -12.77 -0.33
C LYS A 159 1.69 -12.55 -1.57
N THR A 160 1.22 -11.70 -2.49
CA THR A 160 1.91 -11.35 -3.74
C THR A 160 1.59 -9.94 -4.18
N VAL A 161 2.55 -9.30 -4.82
CA VAL A 161 2.32 -8.16 -5.71
C VAL A 161 2.69 -8.59 -7.12
N GLU A 162 1.87 -8.22 -8.10
CA GLU A 162 2.12 -8.53 -9.51
C GLU A 162 1.99 -7.25 -10.34
N PHE A 163 2.96 -7.05 -11.22
CA PHE A 163 2.98 -5.96 -12.19
C PHE A 163 2.85 -6.51 -13.59
N ALA A 164 2.12 -5.82 -14.45
CA ALA A 164 2.07 -6.10 -15.88
C ALA A 164 2.10 -4.78 -16.64
N TYR A 165 2.74 -4.79 -17.80
CA TYR A 165 3.13 -3.62 -18.56
C TYR A 165 2.45 -3.64 -19.92
N TRP A 166 1.72 -2.58 -20.29
CA TRP A 166 1.04 -2.52 -21.59
C TRP A 166 1.96 -1.96 -22.67
N ASP A 167 2.28 -2.82 -23.62
CA ASP A 167 2.93 -2.40 -24.86
C ASP A 167 1.89 -1.91 -25.86
N SER A 168 1.94 -0.61 -26.20
CA SER A 168 1.01 0.00 -27.17
C SER A 168 1.32 -0.36 -28.63
N GLU A 169 2.54 -0.78 -28.93
CA GLU A 169 2.96 -1.19 -30.28
C GLU A 169 2.50 -2.63 -30.57
N ARG A 170 2.75 -3.55 -29.63
CA ARG A 170 2.35 -4.94 -29.70
C ARG A 170 0.89 -5.19 -29.33
N LYS A 171 0.27 -4.25 -28.61
CA LYS A 171 -1.12 -4.31 -28.09
C LYS A 171 -1.35 -5.50 -27.15
N GLU A 172 -0.37 -5.81 -26.33
CA GLU A 172 -0.40 -6.90 -25.36
C GLU A 172 0.18 -6.51 -24.00
N TRP A 173 -0.10 -7.32 -22.99
CA TRP A 173 0.45 -7.18 -21.65
C TRP A 173 1.72 -8.03 -21.54
N GLU A 174 2.82 -7.38 -21.16
CA GLU A 174 4.10 -8.00 -20.88
C GLU A 174 4.30 -8.16 -19.36
N ASP A 175 4.94 -9.23 -18.94
CA ASP A 175 5.27 -9.49 -17.53
C ASP A 175 6.57 -8.79 -17.09
N GLU A 176 7.36 -8.31 -18.05
CA GLU A 176 8.63 -7.62 -17.82
C GLU A 176 8.74 -6.38 -18.69
N TRP A 177 9.39 -5.33 -18.17
CA TRP A 177 9.71 -4.12 -18.92
C TRP A 177 11.05 -3.56 -18.48
N ASP A 178 12.00 -3.38 -19.38
CA ASP A 178 13.33 -2.88 -19.06
C ASP A 178 13.83 -1.88 -20.11
N THR A 179 13.88 -0.59 -19.73
CA THR A 179 14.34 0.49 -20.61
C THR A 179 15.83 0.44 -20.97
N ARG A 180 16.58 -0.47 -20.37
CA ARG A 180 17.98 -0.74 -20.68
C ARG A 180 18.15 -1.70 -21.86
N ARG A 181 17.10 -2.48 -22.18
CA ARG A 181 17.08 -3.44 -23.29
C ARG A 181 16.90 -2.72 -24.62
N ASN A 182 17.51 -3.24 -25.68
CA ASN A 182 17.49 -2.60 -26.99
C ASN A 182 16.08 -2.48 -27.61
N ASP A 183 15.20 -3.45 -27.33
CA ASP A 183 13.83 -3.48 -27.83
C ASP A 183 12.88 -2.50 -27.11
N GLN A 184 13.21 -2.13 -25.86
CA GLN A 184 12.43 -1.22 -25.01
C GLN A 184 13.23 0.03 -24.61
N LYS A 185 14.34 0.29 -25.33
CA LYS A 185 15.26 1.37 -24.98
C LYS A 185 14.55 2.72 -24.89
N SER A 186 14.67 3.34 -23.69
CA SER A 186 14.13 4.66 -23.41
C SER A 186 12.61 4.83 -23.64
N LYS A 187 11.89 3.72 -23.80
CA LYS A 187 10.43 3.70 -23.92
C LYS A 187 9.80 3.23 -22.60
N LEU A 188 8.78 3.93 -22.14
CA LEU A 188 7.98 3.52 -21.01
C LEU A 188 6.73 2.77 -21.46
N PRO A 189 6.21 1.83 -20.66
CA PRO A 189 4.92 1.22 -20.93
C PRO A 189 3.83 2.31 -20.87
N THR A 190 2.78 2.20 -21.68
CA THR A 190 1.72 3.21 -21.65
C THR A 190 0.79 3.04 -20.46
N ARG A 191 0.70 1.84 -19.92
CA ARG A 191 -0.07 1.52 -18.71
C ARG A 191 0.67 0.47 -17.90
N VAL A 192 0.50 0.53 -16.59
CA VAL A 192 0.93 -0.52 -15.65
C VAL A 192 -0.30 -1.00 -14.89
N ARG A 193 -0.49 -2.31 -14.85
CA ARG A 193 -1.46 -2.99 -13.99
C ARG A 193 -0.74 -3.44 -12.74
N ILE A 194 -1.31 -3.11 -11.59
CA ILE A 194 -0.81 -3.49 -10.28
C ILE A 194 -1.86 -4.37 -9.65
N THR A 195 -1.50 -5.61 -9.32
CA THR A 195 -2.36 -6.56 -8.63
C THR A 195 -1.73 -6.92 -7.29
N LEU A 196 -2.47 -6.72 -6.21
CA LEU A 196 -2.07 -7.07 -4.86
C LEU A 196 -2.99 -8.16 -4.32
N VAL A 197 -2.44 -9.23 -3.80
CA VAL A 197 -3.16 -10.24 -3.04
C VAL A 197 -2.84 -10.03 -1.57
N ALA A 198 -3.81 -9.49 -0.82
CA ALA A 198 -3.70 -9.27 0.61
C ALA A 198 -4.29 -10.45 1.38
N VAL A 199 -3.77 -10.68 2.57
CA VAL A 199 -4.24 -11.71 3.50
C VAL A 199 -4.73 -10.99 4.75
N ASP A 200 -5.98 -11.17 5.13
CA ASP A 200 -6.55 -10.61 6.34
C ASP A 200 -6.09 -11.40 7.60
N GLU A 201 -6.43 -10.89 8.77
CA GLU A 201 -6.10 -11.53 10.06
C GLU A 201 -6.71 -12.94 10.20
N THR A 202 -7.75 -13.25 9.43
CA THR A 202 -8.41 -14.57 9.42
C THR A 202 -7.74 -15.54 8.44
N GLY A 203 -6.74 -15.08 7.67
CA GLY A 203 -6.08 -15.86 6.63
C GLY A 203 -6.82 -15.90 5.29
N LYS A 204 -7.88 -15.11 5.13
CA LYS A 204 -8.63 -15.03 3.88
C LYS A 204 -7.90 -14.12 2.89
N GLU A 205 -7.75 -14.61 1.67
CA GLU A 205 -7.10 -13.88 0.58
C GLU A 205 -8.11 -13.03 -0.19
N ALA A 206 -7.71 -11.79 -0.48
CA ALA A 206 -8.47 -10.89 -1.33
C ALA A 206 -7.55 -10.27 -2.38
N ARG A 207 -8.02 -10.25 -3.64
CA ARG A 207 -7.27 -9.72 -4.78
C ARG A 207 -7.76 -8.33 -5.13
N TYR A 208 -6.83 -7.38 -5.21
CA TYR A 208 -7.09 -5.99 -5.57
C TYR A 208 -6.27 -5.63 -6.79
N THR A 209 -6.91 -5.06 -7.80
CA THR A 209 -6.25 -4.70 -9.06
C THR A 209 -6.56 -3.25 -9.40
N THR A 210 -5.52 -2.52 -9.78
CA THR A 210 -5.64 -1.17 -10.34
C THR A 210 -4.80 -1.06 -11.61
N GLN A 211 -5.08 -0.03 -12.41
CA GLN A 211 -4.28 0.29 -13.58
C GLN A 211 -3.98 1.78 -13.57
N THR A 212 -2.76 2.13 -13.88
CA THR A 212 -2.36 3.51 -14.05
C THR A 212 -1.77 3.74 -15.44
N ARG A 213 -2.04 4.92 -16.00
CA ARG A 213 -1.43 5.35 -17.24
C ARG A 213 -0.19 6.18 -16.88
N LEU A 214 0.92 5.92 -17.56
CA LEU A 214 2.10 6.76 -17.46
C LEU A 214 1.88 8.04 -18.27
N MET A 215 2.19 9.18 -17.64
CA MET A 215 2.00 10.49 -18.27
C MET A 215 3.10 10.80 -19.29
N LEU A 216 4.32 10.32 -19.01
CA LEU A 216 5.50 10.47 -19.85
C LEU A 216 5.86 9.09 -20.41
N ASN A 217 5.39 8.78 -21.59
CA ASN A 217 5.63 7.48 -22.23
C ASN A 217 6.83 7.46 -23.18
N THR A 218 7.51 8.60 -23.34
CA THR A 218 8.72 8.75 -24.14
C THR A 218 9.83 9.39 -23.30
N GLU A 219 11.07 9.13 -23.69
CA GLU A 219 12.25 9.74 -23.06
C GLU A 219 12.21 11.27 -23.16
N LEU A 220 12.57 11.94 -22.08
CA LEU A 220 12.69 13.40 -22.07
C LEU A 220 13.95 13.80 -22.87
N PRO A 221 13.81 14.60 -23.97
CA PRO A 221 14.91 14.90 -24.85
C PRO A 221 15.95 15.84 -24.22
N ARG A 222 17.16 15.80 -24.76
CA ARG A 222 18.17 16.86 -24.53
C ARG A 222 17.75 18.11 -25.31
N TYR A 223 17.87 19.25 -24.68
CA TYR A 223 17.86 20.54 -25.34
C TYR A 223 19.28 21.02 -25.54
#